data_b7569936a39632fc6c31c620ba17c562
#
_entry.id   b7569936a39632fc6c31c620ba17c562
#
_cell.length_a   1.000
_cell.length_b   1.000
_cell.length_c   1.000
_cell.angle_alpha   90.00
_cell.angle_beta   90.00
_cell.angle_gamma   90.00
#
_symmetry.space_group_name_H-M   'P 1'
#
loop_
_entity.id
_entity.type
_entity.pdbx_description
1 polymer ?
#
loop_
_entity_poly.entity_id
_entity_poly.type
_entity_poly.pdbx_seq_one_letter_code
_entity_poly.pdbx_strand_id
1 'polypeptide(L)'
;MSSSVEYRIVTTWERKEDIETRSKTNRQDKNSLYVRTFEVEGNLWFVSSDITRHFNSLIPINECWNSISDHMMTIHTTTAGHFFEKVVDYYGLCALINFEEDPKRKELLEFVNNIHTNNLINVATPELVKVYMTDEEKKVFI
;
A
#
# COMPACT_ATOMS: atom_id res chain seq x y z
N MET A 1 -16.98 22.41 2.07
CA MET A 1 -16.91 20.99 1.67
C MET A 1 -17.24 20.11 2.83
N SER A 2 -18.16 19.21 2.63
CA SER A 2 -18.44 18.21 3.64
C SER A 2 -17.43 17.06 3.54
N SER A 3 -16.99 16.56 4.68
CA SER A 3 -16.23 15.32 4.78
C SER A 3 -17.10 14.29 5.47
N SER A 4 -16.96 13.05 5.11
CA SER A 4 -17.65 11.97 5.78
C SER A 4 -16.65 10.99 6.38
N VAL A 5 -17.08 10.37 7.48
CA VAL A 5 -16.33 9.33 8.15
C VAL A 5 -16.90 7.99 7.72
N GLU A 6 -16.05 7.13 7.22
CA GLU A 6 -16.41 5.76 6.89
C GLU A 6 -15.44 4.80 7.57
N TYR A 7 -15.91 3.59 7.79
CA TYR A 7 -15.07 2.52 8.31
C TYR A 7 -14.67 1.63 7.15
N ARG A 8 -13.37 1.41 7.01
CA ARG A 8 -12.82 0.54 5.97
C ARG A 8 -11.93 -0.52 6.62
N ILE A 9 -11.87 -1.67 5.97
CA ILE A 9 -10.95 -2.72 6.39
C ILE A 9 -9.61 -2.45 5.71
N VAL A 10 -8.58 -2.26 6.53
CA VAL A 10 -7.20 -2.17 6.08
C VAL A 10 -6.54 -3.49 6.40
N THR A 11 -6.03 -4.15 5.39
CA THR A 11 -5.34 -5.42 5.54
C THR A 11 -3.84 -5.19 5.41
N THR A 12 -3.08 -5.61 6.42
CA THR A 12 -1.62 -5.63 6.36
C THR A 12 -1.18 -6.99 5.86
N TRP A 13 -0.43 -6.99 4.77
CA TRP A 13 0.12 -8.21 4.16
C TRP A 13 1.60 -8.31 4.48
N GLU A 14 2.02 -9.49 4.94
CA GLU A 14 3.41 -9.76 5.29
C GLU A 14 3.83 -11.13 4.77
N ARG A 15 5.11 -11.30 4.42
CA ARG A 15 5.64 -12.61 4.07
C ARG A 15 5.80 -13.45 5.35
N LYS A 16 5.50 -14.73 5.25
CA LYS A 16 5.68 -15.67 6.38
C LYS A 16 7.11 -15.66 6.90
N GLU A 17 8.09 -15.62 6.01
CA GLU A 17 9.51 -15.59 6.37
C GLU A 17 9.90 -14.35 7.20
N ASP A 18 9.29 -13.20 6.91
CA ASP A 18 9.55 -11.97 7.67
C ASP A 18 8.97 -12.04 9.08
N ILE A 19 7.79 -12.64 9.21
CA ILE A 19 7.15 -12.85 10.52
C ILE A 19 7.99 -13.80 11.35
N GLU A 20 8.47 -14.90 10.77
CA GLU A 20 9.32 -15.87 11.46
C GLU A 20 10.63 -15.23 11.94
N THR A 21 11.28 -14.44 11.09
CA THR A 21 12.50 -13.71 11.44
C THR A 21 12.27 -12.77 12.62
N ARG A 22 11.19 -11.99 12.56
CA ARG A 22 10.82 -11.07 13.64
C ARG A 22 10.57 -11.81 14.96
N SER A 23 9.91 -12.96 14.91
CA SER A 23 9.63 -13.78 16.09
C SER A 23 10.91 -14.34 16.73
N LYS A 24 11.90 -14.71 15.92
CA LYS A 24 13.17 -15.27 16.40
C LYS A 24 14.13 -14.21 16.93
N THR A 25 14.18 -13.05 16.30
CA THR A 25 15.17 -12.01 16.60
C THR A 25 14.62 -10.90 17.47
N ASN A 26 13.30 -10.83 17.63
CA ASN A 26 12.59 -9.73 18.28
C ASN A 26 12.94 -8.37 17.67
N ARG A 27 13.30 -8.37 16.38
CA ARG A 27 13.64 -7.17 15.61
C ARG A 27 12.91 -7.19 14.28
N GLN A 28 12.50 -6.00 13.83
CA GLN A 28 12.01 -5.85 12.48
C GLN A 28 13.22 -5.64 11.56
N ASP A 29 13.41 -6.54 10.60
CA ASP A 29 14.46 -6.43 9.61
C ASP A 29 14.14 -5.29 8.64
N LYS A 30 15.18 -4.52 8.25
CA LYS A 30 15.05 -3.48 7.21
C LYS A 30 14.59 -4.04 5.87
N ASN A 31 14.84 -5.33 5.62
CA ASN A 31 14.45 -6.01 4.39
C ASN A 31 13.07 -6.64 4.46
N SER A 32 12.39 -6.57 5.61
CA SER A 32 11.04 -7.11 5.71
C SER A 32 10.09 -6.37 4.79
N LEU A 33 9.22 -7.13 4.12
CA LEU A 33 8.23 -6.57 3.22
C LEU A 33 6.85 -6.60 3.87
N TYR A 34 6.18 -5.48 3.85
CA TYR A 34 4.77 -5.39 4.19
C TYR A 34 4.11 -4.35 3.32
N VAL A 35 2.82 -4.49 3.14
CA VAL A 35 2.01 -3.46 2.49
C VAL A 35 0.60 -3.51 3.06
N ARG A 36 0.04 -2.34 3.31
CA ARG A 36 -1.35 -2.21 3.73
C ARG A 36 -2.20 -1.99 2.50
N THR A 37 -3.39 -2.58 2.50
CA THR A 37 -4.35 -2.42 1.42
C THR A 37 -5.71 -2.02 1.96
N PHE A 38 -6.41 -1.21 1.17
CA PHE A 38 -7.82 -0.89 1.36
C PHE A 38 -8.60 -1.61 0.26
N GLU A 39 -9.67 -2.30 0.62
CA GLU A 39 -10.54 -2.93 -0.36
C GLU A 39 -11.75 -2.04 -0.63
N VAL A 40 -11.96 -1.72 -1.90
CA VAL A 40 -13.08 -0.90 -2.35
C VAL A 40 -13.70 -1.57 -3.58
N GLU A 41 -14.95 -1.98 -3.45
CA GLU A 41 -15.70 -2.63 -4.53
C GLU A 41 -14.97 -3.83 -5.15
N GLY A 42 -14.32 -4.62 -4.31
CA GLY A 42 -13.60 -5.82 -4.73
C GLY A 42 -12.18 -5.57 -5.27
N ASN A 43 -11.74 -4.33 -5.33
CA ASN A 43 -10.41 -3.97 -5.77
C ASN A 43 -9.54 -3.58 -4.59
N LEU A 44 -8.27 -3.99 -4.63
CA LEU A 44 -7.30 -3.62 -3.62
C LEU A 44 -6.60 -2.32 -4.02
N TRP A 45 -6.51 -1.41 -3.04
CA TRP A 45 -5.74 -0.17 -3.14
C TRP A 45 -4.58 -0.25 -2.15
N PHE A 46 -3.38 -0.14 -2.65
CA PHE A 46 -2.15 -0.36 -1.90
C PHE A 46 -1.61 0.96 -1.35
N VAL A 47 -1.19 0.97 -0.09
CA VAL A 47 -0.51 2.13 0.49
C VAL A 47 0.88 2.22 -0.11
N SER A 48 1.10 3.20 -0.97
CA SER A 48 2.32 3.30 -1.77
C SER A 48 3.59 3.50 -0.94
N SER A 49 3.51 4.23 0.16
CA SER A 49 4.68 4.49 1.01
C SER A 49 5.28 3.22 1.63
N ASP A 50 4.46 2.20 1.85
CA ASP A 50 4.95 0.92 2.37
C ASP A 50 5.91 0.21 1.41
N ILE A 51 5.77 0.50 0.13
CA ILE A 51 6.63 -0.06 -0.92
C ILE A 51 7.74 0.90 -1.30
N THR A 52 7.43 2.18 -1.49
CA THR A 52 8.43 3.16 -1.93
C THR A 52 9.51 3.42 -0.88
N ARG A 53 9.26 3.10 0.39
CA ARG A 53 10.27 3.20 1.46
C ARG A 53 11.52 2.36 1.18
N HIS A 54 11.43 1.36 0.33
CA HIS A 54 12.56 0.52 -0.06
C HIS A 54 13.43 1.13 -1.15
N PHE A 55 12.98 2.22 -1.76
CA PHE A 55 13.71 2.88 -2.83
C PHE A 55 14.67 3.94 -2.28
N ASN A 56 15.84 4.04 -2.88
CA ASN A 56 16.87 4.99 -2.47
C ASN A 56 16.74 6.35 -3.16
N SER A 57 15.97 6.42 -4.24
CA SER A 57 15.82 7.65 -5.01
C SER A 57 14.46 8.29 -4.74
N LEU A 58 14.45 9.62 -4.51
CA LEU A 58 13.23 10.38 -4.27
C LEU A 58 12.73 11.13 -5.51
N ILE A 59 13.63 11.43 -6.44
CA ILE A 59 13.33 12.30 -7.59
C ILE A 59 12.38 11.65 -8.60
N PRO A 60 12.57 10.39 -8.99
CA PRO A 60 11.71 9.75 -9.98
C PRO A 60 10.26 9.58 -9.54
N ILE A 61 10.00 9.55 -8.24
CA ILE A 61 8.65 9.32 -7.72
C ILE A 61 7.66 10.40 -8.19
N ASN A 62 8.08 11.68 -8.16
CA ASN A 62 7.21 12.78 -8.56
C ASN A 62 6.84 12.71 -10.05
N GLU A 63 7.76 12.31 -10.89
CA GLU A 63 7.49 12.12 -12.32
C GLU A 63 6.55 10.94 -12.54
N CYS A 64 6.75 9.85 -11.82
CA CYS A 64 5.91 8.68 -11.90
C CYS A 64 4.48 8.99 -11.44
N TRP A 65 4.30 9.78 -10.36
CA TRP A 65 2.98 10.17 -9.88
C TRP A 65 2.13 10.83 -10.97
N ASN A 66 2.72 11.68 -11.78
CA ASN A 66 2.01 12.34 -12.86
C ASN A 66 1.51 11.35 -13.92
N SER A 67 2.27 10.30 -14.18
CA SER A 67 1.90 9.29 -15.18
C SER A 67 0.85 8.30 -14.71
N ILE A 68 0.68 8.14 -13.40
CA ILE A 68 -0.28 7.19 -12.81
C ILE A 68 -1.42 7.88 -12.08
N SER A 69 -1.71 9.14 -12.40
CA SER A 69 -2.72 9.93 -11.69
C SER A 69 -4.10 9.26 -11.64
N ASP A 70 -4.47 8.49 -12.67
CA ASP A 70 -5.74 7.78 -12.73
C ASP A 70 -5.76 6.50 -11.86
N HIS A 71 -4.61 6.12 -11.33
CA HIS A 71 -4.43 4.91 -10.53
C HIS A 71 -4.05 5.21 -9.08
N MET A 72 -4.23 6.44 -8.64
CA MET A 72 -3.86 6.86 -7.29
C MET A 72 -4.91 7.75 -6.65
N MET A 73 -4.94 7.72 -5.33
CA MET A 73 -5.80 8.57 -4.50
C MET A 73 -5.11 8.88 -3.20
N THR A 74 -5.62 9.89 -2.49
CA THR A 74 -5.18 10.22 -1.14
C THR A 74 -6.29 9.89 -0.16
N ILE A 75 -5.96 9.11 0.87
CA ILE A 75 -6.88 8.76 1.94
C ILE A 75 -6.40 9.36 3.24
N HIS A 76 -7.34 9.92 4.01
CA HIS A 76 -7.07 10.40 5.35
C HIS A 76 -7.47 9.33 6.35
N THR A 77 -6.53 8.88 7.17
CA THR A 77 -6.81 7.90 8.21
C THR A 77 -6.67 8.52 9.59
N THR A 78 -7.40 7.97 10.56
CA THR A 78 -7.32 8.40 11.96
C THR A 78 -6.60 7.40 12.84
N THR A 79 -6.16 6.28 12.28
CA THR A 79 -5.41 5.28 13.02
C THR A 79 -4.04 5.84 13.39
N ALA A 80 -3.71 5.90 14.67
CA ALA A 80 -2.45 6.45 15.17
C ALA A 80 -2.21 7.93 14.80
N GLY A 81 -3.29 8.73 14.63
CA GLY A 81 -3.24 10.15 14.29
C GLY A 81 -3.84 10.43 12.92
N HIS A 82 -3.73 11.68 12.48
CA HIS A 82 -4.23 12.07 11.16
C HIS A 82 -3.13 11.90 10.13
N PHE A 83 -3.25 10.88 9.29
CA PHE A 83 -2.31 10.62 8.21
C PHE A 83 -2.98 10.81 6.85
N PHE A 84 -2.21 11.39 5.95
CA PHE A 84 -2.53 11.40 4.52
C PHE A 84 -1.75 10.26 3.89
N GLU A 85 -2.46 9.26 3.38
CA GLU A 85 -1.85 8.12 2.71
C GLU A 85 -2.20 8.16 1.24
N LYS A 86 -1.18 8.11 0.39
CA LYS A 86 -1.39 7.91 -1.04
C LYS A 86 -1.57 6.42 -1.29
N VAL A 87 -2.69 6.07 -1.90
CA VAL A 87 -2.97 4.69 -2.28
C VAL A 87 -3.04 4.57 -3.79
N VAL A 88 -2.58 3.44 -4.29
CA VAL A 88 -2.54 3.13 -5.71
C VAL A 88 -3.16 1.76 -5.94
N ASP A 89 -3.77 1.57 -7.11
CA ASP A 89 -4.23 0.25 -7.51
C ASP A 89 -3.02 -0.62 -7.91
N TYR A 90 -3.29 -1.87 -8.27
CA TYR A 90 -2.20 -2.79 -8.64
C TYR A 90 -1.36 -2.26 -9.81
N TYR A 91 -2.00 -1.70 -10.83
CA TYR A 91 -1.29 -1.17 -12.00
C TYR A 91 -0.42 0.03 -11.64
N GLY A 92 -0.93 0.93 -10.81
CA GLY A 92 -0.17 2.07 -10.30
C GLY A 92 1.02 1.63 -9.47
N LEU A 93 0.83 0.62 -8.63
CA LEU A 93 1.91 0.08 -7.79
C LEU A 93 3.01 -0.56 -8.63
N CYS A 94 2.65 -1.37 -9.62
CA CYS A 94 3.62 -1.96 -10.53
C CYS A 94 4.40 -0.90 -11.32
N ALA A 95 3.73 0.17 -11.73
CA ALA A 95 4.40 1.28 -12.42
C ALA A 95 5.41 1.96 -11.52
N LEU A 96 5.07 2.20 -10.24
CA LEU A 96 6.00 2.77 -9.27
C LEU A 96 7.22 1.88 -9.06
N ILE A 97 7.02 0.59 -8.90
CA ILE A 97 8.11 -0.37 -8.69
C ILE A 97 9.01 -0.45 -9.93
N ASN A 98 8.42 -0.48 -11.12
CA ASN A 98 9.17 -0.58 -12.38
C ASN A 98 9.89 0.71 -12.76
N PHE A 99 9.45 1.87 -12.23
CA PHE A 99 10.08 3.15 -12.50
C PHE A 99 11.49 3.22 -11.91
N GLU A 100 11.72 2.53 -10.81
CA GLU A 100 13.03 2.50 -10.13
C GLU A 100 13.86 1.30 -10.59
N GLU A 101 15.11 1.56 -10.97
CA GLU A 101 16.08 0.50 -11.27
C GLU A 101 16.74 0.03 -9.96
N ASP A 102 15.94 -0.53 -9.07
CA ASP A 102 16.42 -1.01 -7.78
C ASP A 102 16.56 -2.53 -7.79
N PRO A 103 17.62 -3.09 -7.18
CA PRO A 103 17.78 -4.55 -7.08
C PRO A 103 16.59 -5.25 -6.42
N LYS A 104 15.86 -4.56 -5.55
CA LYS A 104 14.66 -5.10 -4.89
C LYS A 104 13.42 -5.14 -5.77
N ARG A 105 13.47 -4.56 -6.97
CA ARG A 105 12.31 -4.46 -7.85
C ARG A 105 11.65 -5.83 -8.09
N LYS A 106 12.44 -6.84 -8.40
CA LYS A 106 11.94 -8.19 -8.66
C LYS A 106 11.24 -8.78 -7.45
N GLU A 107 11.85 -8.64 -6.27
CA GLU A 107 11.30 -9.13 -5.01
C GLU A 107 9.99 -8.43 -4.65
N LEU A 108 9.94 -7.11 -4.83
CA LEU A 108 8.74 -6.31 -4.58
C LEU A 108 7.60 -6.67 -5.54
N LEU A 109 7.91 -6.82 -6.82
CA LEU A 109 6.91 -7.22 -7.82
C LEU A 109 6.32 -8.60 -7.51
N GLU A 110 7.16 -9.55 -7.12
CA GLU A 110 6.70 -10.87 -6.73
C GLU A 110 5.78 -10.80 -5.51
N PHE A 111 6.17 -10.03 -4.51
CA PHE A 111 5.38 -9.84 -3.28
C PHE A 111 3.98 -9.28 -3.59
N VAL A 112 3.91 -8.17 -4.32
CA VAL A 112 2.62 -7.53 -4.62
C VAL A 112 1.78 -8.35 -5.59
N ASN A 113 2.41 -9.06 -6.52
CA ASN A 113 1.69 -9.95 -7.42
C ASN A 113 1.03 -11.11 -6.67
N ASN A 114 1.70 -11.67 -5.68
CA ASN A 114 1.13 -12.73 -4.85
C ASN A 114 -0.08 -12.25 -4.06
N ILE A 115 -0.07 -11.00 -3.61
CA ILE A 115 -1.24 -10.39 -2.96
C ILE A 115 -2.37 -10.20 -3.97
N HIS A 116 -2.06 -9.65 -5.14
CA HIS A 116 -3.04 -9.37 -6.19
C HIS A 116 -3.73 -10.63 -6.69
N THR A 117 -3.00 -11.72 -6.83
CA THR A 117 -3.53 -13.01 -7.27
C THR A 117 -4.14 -13.84 -6.14
N ASN A 118 -4.18 -13.28 -4.94
CA ASN A 118 -4.69 -13.96 -3.74
C ASN A 118 -3.98 -15.29 -3.45
N ASN A 119 -2.67 -15.30 -3.63
CA ASN A 119 -1.83 -16.45 -3.30
C ASN A 119 -1.56 -16.47 -1.79
N LEU A 120 -1.89 -17.57 -1.13
CA LEU A 120 -1.87 -17.69 0.33
C LEU A 120 -0.46 -17.85 0.95
N ILE A 121 0.59 -17.53 0.22
CA ILE A 121 1.95 -17.52 0.78
C ILE A 121 2.23 -16.34 1.70
N ASN A 122 1.39 -15.32 1.67
CA ASN A 122 1.49 -14.17 2.54
C ASN A 122 0.42 -14.22 3.63
N VAL A 123 0.72 -13.62 4.78
CA VAL A 123 -0.20 -13.51 5.90
C VAL A 123 -0.94 -12.18 5.81
N ALA A 124 -2.25 -12.24 5.90
CA ALA A 124 -3.14 -11.07 5.87
C ALA A 124 -3.68 -10.81 7.27
N THR A 125 -3.48 -9.58 7.76
CA THR A 125 -4.00 -9.16 9.06
C THR A 125 -4.96 -7.98 8.84
N PRO A 126 -6.28 -8.22 8.89
CA PRO A 126 -7.27 -7.17 8.69
C PRO A 126 -7.46 -6.32 9.96
N GLU A 127 -7.71 -5.04 9.77
CA GLU A 127 -8.03 -4.10 10.84
C GLU A 127 -9.11 -3.13 10.37
N LEU A 128 -10.08 -2.83 11.24
CA LEU A 128 -11.11 -1.85 10.92
C LEU A 128 -10.62 -0.46 11.31
N VAL A 129 -10.55 0.44 10.33
CA VAL A 129 -10.07 1.81 10.54
C VAL A 129 -11.09 2.83 10.11
N LYS A 130 -11.03 4.02 10.73
CA LYS A 130 -11.80 5.18 10.28
C LYS A 130 -11.06 5.88 9.17
N VAL A 131 -11.77 6.15 8.10
CA VAL A 131 -11.25 6.87 6.94
C VAL A 131 -12.10 8.10 6.72
N TYR A 132 -11.46 9.25 6.65
CA TYR A 132 -12.13 10.48 6.27
C TYR A 132 -11.96 10.69 4.77
N MET A 133 -13.08 10.92 4.09
CA MET A 133 -13.08 11.12 2.66
C MET A 133 -13.75 12.44 2.33
N THR A 134 -13.15 13.20 1.44
CA THR A 134 -13.82 14.36 0.84
C THR A 134 -14.86 13.87 -0.18
N ASP A 135 -15.78 14.73 -0.56
CA ASP A 135 -16.79 14.37 -1.56
C ASP A 135 -16.16 13.99 -2.90
N GLU A 136 -15.03 14.58 -3.25
CA GLU A 136 -14.28 14.23 -4.46
C GLU A 136 -13.67 12.84 -4.39
N GLU A 137 -13.06 12.52 -3.26
CA GLU A 137 -12.47 11.19 -3.03
C GLU A 137 -13.54 10.10 -3.06
N LYS A 138 -14.72 10.36 -2.52
CA LYS A 138 -15.85 9.45 -2.57
C LYS A 138 -16.26 9.07 -3.99
N LYS A 139 -16.24 10.01 -4.90
CA LYS A 139 -16.63 9.74 -6.29
C LYS A 139 -15.70 8.72 -6.95
N VAL A 140 -14.45 8.68 -6.54
CA VAL A 140 -13.47 7.73 -7.07
C VAL A 140 -13.63 6.37 -6.39
N PHE A 141 -14.00 6.36 -5.10
CA PHE A 141 -14.21 5.12 -4.34
C PHE A 141 -15.58 4.47 -4.59
N ILE A 142 -16.51 5.19 -5.13
CA ILE A 142 -17.82 4.68 -5.51
C ILE A 142 -17.80 4.22 -6.96
#